data_040b40a6adff985f87119419b94ebd85
#
_entry.id   040b40a6adff985f87119419b94ebd85
#
_cell.length_a   1.000
_cell.length_b   1.000
_cell.length_c   1.000
_cell.angle_alpha   90.00
_cell.angle_beta   90.00
_cell.angle_gamma   90.00
#
_symmetry.space_group_name_H-M   'P 1'
#
loop_
_entity.id
_entity.type
_entity.pdbx_description
1 polymer ?
#
loop_
_entity_poly.entity_id
_entity_poly.type
_entity_poly.pdbx_seq_one_letter_code
_entity_poly.pdbx_strand_id
1 'polypeptide(L)'
;MKFSVGYQMCGNYEFIDAVIKHKSKIEEVYFSWGDFANGRNLQIQQMNFTPWEAQERQIADLKKLYENGIKFNLLFNGNCYGKDSLSRAFYNRIGDTVQYICENFMLTSITTTSPLIAKFVKDNFENIKTRASVNMEIGTIQGMD
;
A
#
# COMPACT_ATOMS: atom_id res chain seq x y z
N MET A 1 -3.42 3.64 22.27
CA MET A 1 -3.50 2.60 21.20
C MET A 1 -3.89 3.27 19.90
N LYS A 2 -3.17 3.02 18.82
CA LYS A 2 -3.48 3.53 17.47
C LYS A 2 -3.73 2.36 16.52
N PHE A 3 -4.49 2.60 15.48
CA PHE A 3 -4.95 1.58 14.52
C PHE A 3 -4.37 1.82 13.13
N SER A 4 -4.02 0.74 12.45
CA SER A 4 -3.79 0.72 11.00
C SER A 4 -5.10 0.41 10.30
N VAL A 5 -5.52 1.23 9.34
CA VAL A 5 -6.82 1.13 8.66
C VAL A 5 -6.60 0.89 7.17
N GLY A 6 -7.36 -0.03 6.59
CA GLY A 6 -7.30 -0.26 5.15
C GLY A 6 -8.07 0.80 4.38
N TYR A 7 -7.42 1.38 3.36
CA TYR A 7 -8.07 2.30 2.44
C TYR A 7 -9.28 1.64 1.77
N GLN A 8 -10.37 2.36 1.75
CA GLN A 8 -11.59 1.96 1.05
C GLN A 8 -12.04 3.09 0.13
N MET A 9 -12.20 2.75 -1.14
CA MET A 9 -12.80 3.65 -2.09
C MET A 9 -14.32 3.59 -1.93
N CYS A 10 -14.93 4.69 -1.48
CA CYS A 10 -16.36 4.83 -1.35
C CYS A 10 -16.90 5.78 -2.42
N GLY A 11 -18.15 5.62 -2.82
CA GLY A 11 -18.81 6.54 -3.78
C GLY A 11 -18.90 7.98 -3.29
N ASN A 12 -18.84 8.17 -1.98
CA ASN A 12 -18.74 9.46 -1.28
C ASN A 12 -17.42 9.55 -0.51
N TYR A 13 -17.22 10.62 0.27
CA TYR A 13 -16.02 10.83 1.07
C TYR A 13 -16.11 10.29 2.51
N GLU A 14 -17.12 9.48 2.83
CA GLU A 14 -17.38 9.01 4.21
C GLU A 14 -16.16 8.34 4.85
N PHE A 15 -15.44 7.49 4.11
CA PHE A 15 -14.24 6.84 4.63
C PHE A 15 -13.16 7.88 4.96
N ILE A 16 -12.89 8.81 4.05
CA ILE A 16 -11.86 9.84 4.22
C ILE A 16 -12.20 10.76 5.38
N ASP A 17 -13.46 11.20 5.46
CA ASP A 17 -13.93 12.08 6.52
C ASP A 17 -13.90 11.39 7.89
N ALA A 18 -14.23 10.09 7.95
CA ALA A 18 -14.13 9.29 9.17
C ALA A 18 -12.67 9.13 9.63
N VAL A 19 -11.74 8.86 8.71
CA VAL A 19 -10.30 8.76 9.01
C VAL A 19 -9.78 10.10 9.55
N ILE A 20 -10.11 11.21 8.91
CA ILE A 20 -9.68 12.56 9.34
C ILE A 20 -10.26 12.89 10.70
N LYS A 21 -11.56 12.63 10.92
CA LYS A 21 -12.24 12.86 12.20
C LYS A 21 -11.57 12.10 13.36
N HIS A 22 -11.08 10.90 13.10
CA HIS A 22 -10.48 10.03 14.12
C HIS A 22 -8.96 9.92 14.01
N LYS A 23 -8.28 10.85 13.32
CA LYS A 23 -6.83 10.79 13.04
C LYS A 23 -5.93 10.62 14.27
N SER A 24 -6.35 11.08 15.44
CA SER A 24 -5.60 10.89 16.70
C SER A 24 -5.48 9.42 17.11
N LYS A 25 -6.40 8.56 16.64
CA LYS A 25 -6.44 7.12 16.91
C LYS A 25 -5.89 6.29 15.75
N ILE A 26 -5.54 6.92 14.62
CA ILE A 26 -5.05 6.23 13.43
C ILE A 26 -3.55 6.43 13.32
N GLU A 27 -2.80 5.33 13.21
CA GLU A 27 -1.36 5.35 12.98
C GLU A 27 -1.03 5.53 11.51
N GLU A 28 -1.71 4.77 10.68
CA GLU A 28 -1.49 4.76 9.23
C GLU A 28 -2.71 4.25 8.47
N VAL A 29 -2.77 4.60 7.19
CA VAL A 29 -3.68 3.99 6.23
C VAL A 29 -2.88 3.11 5.28
N TYR A 30 -3.25 1.83 5.16
CA TYR A 30 -2.62 0.92 4.22
C TYR A 30 -3.47 0.76 2.96
N PHE A 31 -2.79 0.64 1.80
CA PHE A 31 -3.45 0.61 0.50
C PHE A 31 -2.64 -0.18 -0.53
N SER A 32 -3.31 -0.68 -1.56
CA SER A 32 -2.69 -1.24 -2.76
C SER A 32 -2.66 -0.19 -3.88
N TRP A 33 -1.75 -0.34 -4.83
CA TRP A 33 -1.54 0.62 -5.91
C TRP A 33 -1.50 -0.05 -7.27
N GLY A 34 -2.18 0.57 -8.23
CA GLY A 34 -2.17 0.13 -9.62
C GLY A 34 -2.69 -1.29 -9.80
N ASP A 35 -2.05 -2.00 -10.72
CA ASP A 35 -2.36 -3.37 -11.11
C ASP A 35 -1.49 -4.44 -10.44
N PHE A 36 -0.71 -4.06 -9.41
CA PHE A 36 0.06 -5.04 -8.66
C PHE A 36 -0.86 -6.05 -7.97
N ALA A 37 -0.46 -7.31 -8.04
CA ALA A 37 -1.15 -8.37 -7.32
C ALA A 37 -1.22 -8.04 -5.81
N ASN A 38 -2.41 -8.11 -5.26
CA ASN A 38 -2.64 -7.86 -3.85
C ASN A 38 -3.77 -8.76 -3.33
N GLY A 39 -3.80 -8.96 -2.02
CA GLY A 39 -4.84 -9.75 -1.36
C GLY A 39 -6.17 -8.98 -1.15
N ARG A 40 -6.28 -7.76 -1.66
CA ARG A 40 -7.48 -6.93 -1.56
C ARG A 40 -7.86 -6.39 -2.93
N ASN A 41 -8.98 -6.83 -3.44
CA ASN A 41 -9.57 -6.18 -4.60
C ASN A 41 -10.21 -4.86 -4.14
N LEU A 42 -9.78 -3.75 -4.74
CA LEU A 42 -10.59 -2.54 -4.70
C LEU A 42 -11.94 -2.87 -5.34
N GLN A 43 -13.03 -2.56 -4.66
CA GLN A 43 -14.39 -2.82 -5.17
C GLN A 43 -14.77 -1.84 -6.30
N ILE A 44 -13.84 -1.63 -7.24
CA ILE A 44 -14.00 -0.68 -8.35
C ILE A 44 -15.22 -1.03 -9.21
N GLN A 45 -15.48 -2.32 -9.38
CA GLN A 45 -16.61 -2.80 -10.19
C GLN A 45 -17.99 -2.39 -9.63
N GLN A 46 -18.08 -2.13 -8.33
CA GLN A 46 -19.34 -1.71 -7.70
C GLN A 46 -19.61 -0.21 -7.87
N MET A 47 -18.63 0.57 -8.33
CA MET A 47 -18.71 2.03 -8.42
C MET A 47 -18.84 2.57 -9.84
N ASN A 48 -18.90 1.71 -10.86
CA ASN A 48 -18.91 2.10 -12.27
C ASN A 48 -17.75 3.02 -12.70
N PHE A 49 -16.62 2.97 -11.97
CA PHE A 49 -15.41 3.70 -12.36
C PHE A 49 -14.61 2.91 -13.40
N THR A 50 -14.10 3.62 -14.38
CA THR A 50 -13.00 3.11 -15.19
C THR A 50 -11.74 2.97 -14.32
N PRO A 51 -10.75 2.12 -14.71
CA PRO A 51 -9.49 2.01 -13.97
C PRO A 51 -8.77 3.36 -13.81
N TRP A 52 -8.87 4.24 -14.78
CA TRP A 52 -8.30 5.58 -14.74
C TRP A 52 -9.01 6.47 -13.69
N GLU A 53 -10.33 6.53 -13.73
CA GLU A 53 -11.12 7.30 -12.75
C GLU A 53 -10.90 6.80 -11.32
N ALA A 54 -10.77 5.48 -11.14
CA ALA A 54 -10.44 4.90 -9.85
C ALA A 54 -9.05 5.32 -9.36
N GLN A 55 -8.07 5.37 -10.25
CA GLN A 55 -6.71 5.83 -9.94
C GLN A 55 -6.69 7.31 -9.55
N GLU A 56 -7.36 8.17 -10.32
CA GLU A 56 -7.47 9.60 -10.02
C GLU A 56 -8.17 9.84 -8.67
N ARG A 57 -9.24 9.08 -8.41
CA ARG A 57 -9.94 9.15 -7.13
C ARG A 57 -9.05 8.73 -5.97
N GLN A 58 -8.29 7.64 -6.12
CA GLN A 58 -7.36 7.20 -5.10
C GLN A 58 -6.30 8.25 -4.80
N ILE A 59 -5.73 8.88 -5.83
CA ILE A 59 -4.75 9.96 -5.67
C ILE A 59 -5.36 11.13 -4.88
N ALA A 60 -6.57 11.56 -5.24
CA ALA A 60 -7.25 12.65 -4.55
C ALA A 60 -7.53 12.33 -3.07
N ASP A 61 -7.99 11.11 -2.79
CA ASP A 61 -8.25 10.63 -1.44
C ASP A 61 -6.97 10.57 -0.59
N LEU A 62 -5.89 9.99 -1.14
CA LEU A 62 -4.60 9.92 -0.45
C LEU A 62 -4.01 11.31 -0.20
N LYS A 63 -4.15 12.24 -1.14
CA LYS A 63 -3.73 13.63 -0.97
C LYS A 63 -4.45 14.30 0.19
N LYS A 64 -5.78 14.14 0.28
CA LYS A 64 -6.58 14.69 1.37
C LYS A 64 -6.16 14.11 2.73
N LEU A 65 -5.85 12.82 2.80
CA LEU A 65 -5.33 12.18 4.00
C LEU A 65 -3.92 12.69 4.37
N TYR A 66 -3.04 12.82 3.38
CA TYR A 66 -1.68 13.34 3.56
C TYR A 66 -1.67 14.76 4.13
N GLU A 67 -2.50 15.65 3.58
CA GLU A 67 -2.67 17.02 4.06
C GLU A 67 -3.15 17.08 5.53
N ASN A 68 -3.77 16.01 6.02
CA ASN A 68 -4.18 15.86 7.40
C ASN A 68 -3.18 15.11 8.30
N GLY A 69 -1.97 14.83 7.79
CA GLY A 69 -0.88 14.22 8.53
C GLY A 69 -0.99 12.71 8.72
N ILE A 70 -1.79 12.03 7.89
CA ILE A 70 -1.92 10.57 7.90
C ILE A 70 -0.70 9.95 7.21
N LYS A 71 -0.09 8.96 7.83
CA LYS A 71 0.99 8.15 7.28
C LYS A 71 0.44 7.01 6.45
N PHE A 72 1.27 6.49 5.55
CA PHE A 72 0.86 5.45 4.62
C PHE A 72 1.74 4.20 4.70
N ASN A 73 1.07 3.07 4.42
CA ASN A 73 1.69 1.76 4.25
C ASN A 73 1.24 1.18 2.89
N LEU A 74 2.19 0.99 1.99
CA LEU A 74 1.93 0.43 0.67
C LEU A 74 1.96 -1.10 0.72
N LEU A 75 0.96 -1.73 0.11
CA LEU A 75 0.83 -3.19 0.08
C LEU A 75 1.35 -3.80 -1.22
N PHE A 76 2.30 -4.72 -1.08
CA PHE A 76 2.67 -5.72 -2.08
C PHE A 76 2.41 -7.10 -1.48
N ASN A 77 1.13 -7.42 -1.23
CA ASN A 77 0.73 -8.59 -0.47
C ASN A 77 -0.03 -9.64 -1.29
N GLY A 78 0.21 -9.68 -2.60
CA GLY A 78 -0.28 -10.74 -3.47
C GLY A 78 0.45 -12.06 -3.20
N ASN A 79 -0.28 -13.18 -3.28
CA ASN A 79 0.32 -14.51 -3.10
C ASN A 79 1.15 -14.96 -4.32
N CYS A 80 0.93 -14.33 -5.48
CA CYS A 80 1.66 -14.61 -6.70
C CYS A 80 1.80 -13.33 -7.53
N TYR A 81 3.02 -13.07 -8.00
CA TYR A 81 3.34 -11.90 -8.85
C TYR A 81 3.56 -12.28 -10.33
N GLY A 82 3.21 -13.50 -10.68
CA GLY A 82 3.30 -13.99 -12.05
C GLY A 82 4.71 -14.41 -12.47
N LYS A 83 4.82 -14.79 -13.75
CA LYS A 83 6.07 -15.30 -14.34
C LYS A 83 7.21 -14.27 -14.37
N ASP A 84 6.87 -13.00 -14.40
CA ASP A 84 7.83 -11.90 -14.52
C ASP A 84 8.32 -11.37 -13.16
N SER A 85 7.92 -12.03 -12.06
CA SER A 85 8.23 -11.62 -10.68
C SER A 85 9.73 -11.55 -10.32
N LEU A 86 10.59 -12.16 -11.14
CA LEU A 86 12.04 -12.09 -11.00
C LEU A 86 12.68 -11.15 -12.05
N SER A 87 11.90 -10.54 -12.92
CA SER A 87 12.41 -9.70 -14.00
C SER A 87 12.85 -8.33 -13.48
N ARG A 88 13.87 -7.77 -14.14
CA ARG A 88 14.34 -6.40 -13.89
C ARG A 88 13.20 -5.38 -14.10
N ALA A 89 12.38 -5.59 -15.13
CA ALA A 89 11.26 -4.72 -15.44
C ALA A 89 10.24 -4.66 -14.29
N PHE A 90 9.97 -5.80 -13.65
CA PHE A 90 9.08 -5.85 -12.49
C PHE A 90 9.62 -5.02 -11.32
N TYR A 91 10.92 -5.15 -10.99
CA TYR A 91 11.53 -4.38 -9.91
C TYR A 91 11.68 -2.90 -10.23
N ASN A 92 11.90 -2.54 -11.49
CA ASN A 92 11.85 -1.14 -11.91
C ASN A 92 10.47 -0.53 -11.65
N ARG A 93 9.40 -1.25 -12.01
CA ARG A 93 8.02 -0.79 -11.72
C ARG A 93 7.76 -0.63 -10.22
N ILE A 94 8.26 -1.54 -9.39
CA ILE A 94 8.17 -1.40 -7.93
C ILE A 94 8.91 -0.15 -7.48
N GLY A 95 10.14 0.04 -7.94
CA GLY A 95 10.97 1.19 -7.61
C GLY A 95 10.30 2.51 -7.99
N ASP A 96 9.83 2.63 -9.22
CA ASP A 96 9.12 3.82 -9.73
C ASP A 96 7.86 4.12 -8.91
N THR A 97 7.11 3.07 -8.57
CA THR A 97 5.90 3.22 -7.74
C THR A 97 6.23 3.71 -6.33
N VAL A 98 7.20 3.07 -5.67
CA VAL A 98 7.61 3.47 -4.32
C VAL A 98 8.14 4.89 -4.32
N GLN A 99 8.97 5.25 -5.29
CA GLN A 99 9.51 6.60 -5.43
C GLN A 99 8.38 7.61 -5.62
N TYR A 100 7.44 7.37 -6.54
CA TYR A 100 6.30 8.25 -6.75
C TYR A 100 5.48 8.47 -5.47
N ILE A 101 5.20 7.39 -4.72
CA ILE A 101 4.45 7.48 -3.48
C ILE A 101 5.23 8.25 -2.40
N CYS A 102 6.55 8.05 -2.30
CA CYS A 102 7.40 8.78 -1.37
C CYS A 102 7.45 10.29 -1.68
N GLU A 103 7.48 10.64 -2.96
CA GLU A 103 7.56 12.05 -3.39
C GLU A 103 6.25 12.82 -3.19
N ASN A 104 5.12 12.13 -3.23
CA ASN A 104 3.80 12.75 -3.16
C ASN A 104 3.08 12.57 -1.83
N PHE A 105 3.46 11.57 -1.04
CA PHE A 105 2.78 11.21 0.20
C PHE A 105 3.78 10.80 1.29
N MET A 106 3.30 10.70 2.54
CA MET A 106 4.11 10.26 3.67
C MET A 106 4.11 8.73 3.77
N LEU A 107 4.83 8.06 2.85
CA LEU A 107 5.04 6.62 2.92
C LEU A 107 6.05 6.30 4.03
N THR A 108 5.66 5.48 4.99
CA THR A 108 6.52 5.08 6.12
C THR A 108 6.85 3.61 6.13
N SER A 109 6.02 2.80 5.49
CA SER A 109 6.22 1.35 5.47
C SER A 109 5.65 0.70 4.22
N ILE A 110 6.18 -0.47 3.91
CA ILE A 110 5.69 -1.38 2.87
C ILE A 110 5.44 -2.74 3.53
N THR A 111 4.28 -3.31 3.26
CA THR A 111 3.93 -4.66 3.70
C THR A 111 3.92 -5.58 2.49
N THR A 112 4.67 -6.67 2.53
CA THR A 112 4.80 -7.60 1.40
C THR A 112 4.76 -9.06 1.83
N THR A 113 4.35 -9.92 0.89
CA THR A 113 4.47 -11.39 0.99
C THR A 113 5.77 -11.90 0.38
N SER A 114 6.52 -11.05 -0.35
CA SER A 114 7.72 -11.45 -1.07
C SER A 114 8.99 -11.01 -0.34
N PRO A 115 9.85 -11.95 0.10
CA PRO A 115 11.16 -11.62 0.66
C PRO A 115 12.03 -10.82 -0.32
N LEU A 116 11.89 -11.07 -1.62
CA LEU A 116 12.66 -10.35 -2.65
C LEU A 116 12.23 -8.90 -2.77
N ILE A 117 10.91 -8.61 -2.69
CA ILE A 117 10.42 -7.22 -2.65
C ILE A 117 10.90 -6.54 -1.38
N ALA A 118 10.82 -7.21 -0.22
CA ALA A 118 11.30 -6.67 1.04
C ALA A 118 12.79 -6.30 0.96
N LYS A 119 13.61 -7.21 0.41
CA LYS A 119 15.04 -6.95 0.20
C LYS A 119 15.27 -5.78 -0.75
N PHE A 120 14.60 -5.76 -1.89
CA PHE A 120 14.72 -4.68 -2.87
C PHE A 120 14.39 -3.31 -2.26
N VAL A 121 13.30 -3.22 -1.50
CA VAL A 121 12.92 -1.97 -0.82
C VAL A 121 13.94 -1.57 0.22
N LYS A 122 14.40 -2.51 1.04
CA LYS A 122 15.41 -2.26 2.08
C LYS A 122 16.74 -1.76 1.49
N ASP A 123 17.14 -2.30 0.35
CA ASP A 123 18.40 -1.95 -0.31
C ASP A 123 18.34 -0.58 -1.03
N ASN A 124 17.14 -0.11 -1.41
CA ASN A 124 16.99 1.10 -2.24
C ASN A 124 16.28 2.27 -1.53
N PHE A 125 15.59 2.03 -0.41
CA PHE A 125 14.79 3.04 0.29
C PHE A 125 15.02 2.98 1.80
N GLU A 126 16.09 3.58 2.28
CA GLU A 126 16.55 3.50 3.67
C GLU A 126 15.51 3.92 4.72
N ASN A 127 14.64 4.88 4.39
CA ASN A 127 13.66 5.45 5.31
C ASN A 127 12.33 4.68 5.34
N ILE A 128 12.19 3.63 4.53
CA ILE A 128 10.97 2.84 4.42
C ILE A 128 11.11 1.54 5.20
N LYS A 129 10.22 1.32 6.17
CA LYS A 129 10.17 0.06 6.92
C LYS A 129 9.53 -1.02 6.07
N THR A 130 10.13 -2.20 6.04
CA THR A 130 9.51 -3.37 5.45
C THR A 130 8.83 -4.22 6.52
N ARG A 131 7.64 -4.71 6.22
CA ARG A 131 6.85 -5.59 7.10
C ARG A 131 6.46 -6.87 6.36
N ALA A 132 6.53 -7.98 7.06
CA ALA A 132 5.97 -9.23 6.57
C ALA A 132 4.44 -9.16 6.58
N SER A 133 3.81 -9.53 5.47
CA SER A 133 2.37 -9.73 5.45
C SER A 133 1.99 -10.99 6.24
N VAL A 134 0.84 -10.98 6.87
CA VAL A 134 0.27 -12.20 7.49
C VAL A 134 0.09 -13.35 6.48
N ASN A 135 -0.04 -13.02 5.20
CA ASN A 135 -0.13 -14.00 4.12
C ASN A 135 1.20 -14.71 3.81
N MET A 136 2.32 -14.31 4.41
CA MET A 136 3.59 -15.05 4.33
C MET A 136 3.57 -16.34 5.15
N GLU A 137 2.62 -16.49 6.08
CA GLU A 137 2.47 -17.68 6.93
C GLU A 137 3.77 -18.06 7.65
N ILE A 138 4.53 -17.06 8.13
CA ILE A 138 5.76 -17.29 8.87
C ILE A 138 5.41 -17.92 10.22
N GLY A 139 5.67 -19.21 10.35
CA GLY A 139 5.28 -20.00 11.52
C GLY A 139 6.41 -20.31 12.51
N THR A 140 7.63 -19.81 12.25
CA THR A 140 8.80 -20.09 13.09
C THR A 140 9.54 -18.81 13.48
N ILE A 141 10.19 -18.82 14.64
CA ILE A 141 11.04 -17.70 15.09
C ILE A 141 12.18 -17.46 14.08
N GLN A 142 12.81 -18.53 13.58
CA GLN A 142 13.87 -18.42 12.57
C GLN A 142 13.38 -17.82 11.24
N GLY A 143 12.10 -17.93 10.92
CA GLY A 143 11.51 -17.31 9.75
C GLY A 143 11.21 -15.81 9.94
N MET A 144 11.29 -15.30 11.17
CA MET A 144 11.07 -13.88 11.49
C MET A 144 12.37 -13.07 11.53
N ASP A 145 13.53 -13.73 11.63
CA ASP A 145 14.86 -13.14 11.60
C ASP A 145 15.38 -12.96 10.18
#